data_9d73b9c523bf1ab345e942492beb4354
#
_entry.id   9d73b9c523bf1ab345e942492beb4354
#
_cell.length_a   1.000
_cell.length_b   1.000
_cell.length_c   1.000
_cell.angle_alpha   90.00
_cell.angle_beta   90.00
_cell.angle_gamma   90.00
#
_symmetry.space_group_name_H-M   'P 1'
#
loop_
_entity.id
_entity.type
_entity.pdbx_description
1 polymer ?
#
loop_
_entity_poly.entity_id
_entity_poly.type
_entity_poly.pdbx_seq_one_letter_code
_entity_poly.pdbx_strand_id
1 'polypeptide(L)'
;SNAVFRNSPVFDGAKEDAIYIVDSNFIVYKLNILNGTVVWKTKINKEFESNTSSASPTLAGNLLFVPISTYETVLAIDPNYECCKSSGGMIAINSENGEIIWNHRIEERAKFTKKGLITRTKKYAPAGSAVWNSPSIDLQEGKVFFGTGQSLQSPASKNSDSIISLDINSGEKVWVTQTLSGDAYNVGCEIPIVRSMVCPEEKGPDFDFGASVIQTTDLDGNKILLAGQKSGWVFKLNPLTGEIDWKKKVGN
;
A
#
# COMPACT_ATOMS: atom_id res chain seq x y z
N SER A 1 7.78 11.87 -21.33
CA SER A 1 7.21 12.10 -20.00
C SER A 1 8.34 12.07 -18.98
N ASN A 2 8.29 12.96 -17.99
CA ASN A 2 9.29 13.01 -16.93
C ASN A 2 8.97 11.96 -15.83
N ALA A 3 8.73 10.71 -16.24
CA ALA A 3 8.52 9.61 -15.32
C ALA A 3 9.82 9.32 -14.55
N VAL A 4 9.69 9.09 -13.25
CA VAL A 4 10.81 8.71 -12.38
C VAL A 4 10.54 7.34 -11.77
N PHE A 5 11.60 6.62 -11.43
CA PHE A 5 11.51 5.38 -10.68
C PHE A 5 11.76 5.66 -9.21
N ARG A 6 10.91 5.12 -8.33
CA ARG A 6 11.02 5.27 -6.87
C ARG A 6 11.13 3.93 -6.14
N ASN A 7 11.18 2.86 -6.89
CA ASN A 7 11.28 1.49 -6.41
C ASN A 7 12.46 0.78 -7.07
N SER A 8 12.87 -0.34 -6.49
CA SER A 8 13.90 -1.20 -7.06
C SER A 8 13.30 -2.11 -8.12
N PRO A 9 14.07 -2.41 -9.20
CA PRO A 9 13.66 -3.45 -10.13
C PRO A 9 13.65 -4.82 -9.45
N VAL A 10 12.79 -5.70 -9.93
CA VAL A 10 12.71 -7.10 -9.51
C VAL A 10 13.28 -7.98 -10.62
N PHE A 11 14.18 -8.87 -10.24
CA PHE A 11 14.80 -9.82 -11.15
C PHE A 11 14.01 -11.13 -11.21
N ASP A 12 13.79 -11.66 -12.40
CA ASP A 12 13.25 -13.00 -12.61
C ASP A 12 14.35 -14.04 -12.48
N GLY A 13 14.64 -14.46 -11.24
CA GLY A 13 15.69 -15.43 -10.96
C GLY A 13 15.39 -16.85 -11.45
N ALA A 14 14.14 -17.16 -11.81
CA ALA A 14 13.77 -18.48 -12.32
C ALA A 14 14.05 -18.61 -13.82
N LYS A 15 13.87 -17.53 -14.57
CA LYS A 15 14.10 -17.50 -16.02
C LYS A 15 15.40 -16.82 -16.41
N GLU A 16 16.01 -16.05 -15.50
CA GLU A 16 17.27 -15.33 -15.65
C GLU A 16 17.34 -14.40 -16.88
N ASP A 17 16.21 -13.99 -17.43
CA ASP A 17 16.13 -13.25 -18.69
C ASP A 17 15.52 -11.86 -18.58
N ALA A 18 14.89 -11.53 -17.43
CA ALA A 18 14.12 -10.30 -17.32
C ALA A 18 14.21 -9.62 -15.95
N ILE A 19 13.98 -8.30 -16.00
CA ILE A 19 13.69 -7.48 -14.82
C ILE A 19 12.36 -6.75 -15.01
N TYR A 20 11.70 -6.47 -13.89
CA TYR A 20 10.43 -5.73 -13.84
C TYR A 20 10.62 -4.46 -13.02
N ILE A 21 10.05 -3.34 -13.49
CA ILE A 21 10.09 -2.06 -12.79
C ILE A 21 8.83 -1.25 -13.07
N VAL A 22 8.45 -0.38 -12.13
CA VAL A 22 7.27 0.47 -12.23
C VAL A 22 7.68 1.93 -12.16
N ASP A 23 7.21 2.77 -13.07
CA ASP A 23 7.47 4.20 -13.05
C ASP A 23 6.38 4.99 -12.29
N SER A 24 6.64 6.28 -12.04
CA SER A 24 5.72 7.18 -11.34
C SER A 24 4.43 7.47 -12.11
N ASN A 25 4.37 7.18 -13.42
CA ASN A 25 3.18 7.26 -14.24
C ASN A 25 2.35 5.98 -14.19
N PHE A 26 2.76 5.02 -13.37
CA PHE A 26 2.13 3.72 -13.20
C PHE A 26 2.18 2.87 -14.48
N ILE A 27 3.32 2.93 -15.16
CA ILE A 27 3.64 2.01 -16.25
C ILE A 27 4.60 0.95 -15.70
N VAL A 28 4.21 -0.30 -15.86
CA VAL A 28 5.03 -1.48 -15.52
C VAL A 28 5.77 -1.91 -16.77
N TYR A 29 7.05 -2.17 -16.63
CA TYR A 29 7.91 -2.63 -17.71
C TYR A 29 8.49 -4.00 -17.39
N LYS A 30 8.51 -4.88 -18.38
CA LYS A 30 9.43 -6.04 -18.44
C LYS A 30 10.55 -5.69 -19.39
N LEU A 31 11.79 -5.78 -18.93
CA LEU A 31 12.97 -5.51 -19.73
C LEU A 31 13.81 -6.79 -19.84
N ASN A 32 14.37 -7.03 -21.02
CA ASN A 32 15.38 -8.06 -21.20
C ASN A 32 16.66 -7.65 -20.47
N ILE A 33 17.19 -8.53 -19.61
CA ILE A 33 18.34 -8.21 -18.77
C ILE A 33 19.66 -8.07 -19.56
N LEU A 34 19.78 -8.74 -20.70
CA LEU A 34 21.02 -8.76 -21.49
C LEU A 34 21.26 -7.46 -22.26
N ASN A 35 20.18 -6.82 -22.72
CA ASN A 35 20.29 -5.68 -23.63
C ASN A 35 19.37 -4.48 -23.27
N GLY A 36 18.58 -4.58 -22.21
CA GLY A 36 17.69 -3.52 -21.73
C GLY A 36 16.48 -3.25 -22.63
N THR A 37 16.21 -4.07 -23.65
CA THR A 37 15.05 -3.87 -24.53
C THR A 37 13.76 -4.12 -23.77
N VAL A 38 12.71 -3.32 -24.08
CA VAL A 38 11.37 -3.51 -23.52
C VAL A 38 10.74 -4.74 -24.17
N VAL A 39 10.45 -5.77 -23.37
CA VAL A 39 9.72 -6.97 -23.80
C VAL A 39 8.22 -6.66 -23.86
N TRP A 40 7.68 -6.08 -22.78
CA TRP A 40 6.34 -5.53 -22.74
C TRP A 40 6.27 -4.34 -21.77
N LYS A 41 5.22 -3.54 -21.92
CA LYS A 41 4.86 -2.49 -20.96
C LYS A 41 3.35 -2.45 -20.80
N THR A 42 2.89 -2.34 -19.56
CA THR A 42 1.47 -2.23 -19.20
C THR A 42 1.22 -0.94 -18.46
N LYS A 43 0.34 -0.10 -18.98
CA LYS A 43 -0.12 1.09 -18.28
C LYS A 43 -1.27 0.71 -17.35
N ILE A 44 -1.05 0.88 -16.06
CA ILE A 44 -2.11 0.72 -15.06
C ILE A 44 -2.97 1.99 -15.09
N ASN A 45 -4.28 1.82 -15.29
CA ASN A 45 -5.21 2.93 -15.19
C ASN A 45 -5.29 3.40 -13.75
N LYS A 46 -4.81 4.61 -13.50
CA LYS A 46 -4.95 5.26 -12.20
C LYS A 46 -6.42 5.58 -11.97
N GLU A 47 -6.96 5.19 -10.85
CA GLU A 47 -8.28 5.66 -10.43
C GLU A 47 -8.21 7.15 -10.03
N PHE A 48 -7.09 7.56 -9.42
CA PHE A 48 -6.79 8.94 -9.06
C PHE A 48 -5.41 9.32 -9.57
N GLU A 49 -5.25 10.56 -10.04
CA GLU A 49 -3.95 11.08 -10.49
C GLU A 49 -2.87 11.04 -9.38
N SER A 50 -3.30 11.08 -8.13
CA SER A 50 -2.43 10.94 -6.96
C SER A 50 -1.91 9.53 -6.72
N ASN A 51 -2.47 8.49 -7.37
CA ASN A 51 -1.96 7.13 -7.22
C ASN A 51 -0.58 6.96 -7.87
N THR A 52 0.29 6.23 -7.18
CA THR A 52 1.65 5.93 -7.60
C THR A 52 2.12 4.59 -7.04
N SER A 53 3.23 4.05 -7.57
CA SER A 53 3.93 2.94 -6.94
C SER A 53 5.24 3.46 -6.36
N SER A 54 5.36 3.44 -5.04
CA SER A 54 6.56 3.84 -4.29
C SER A 54 7.33 2.66 -3.71
N ALA A 55 6.68 1.51 -3.57
CA ALA A 55 7.31 0.26 -3.17
C ALA A 55 7.74 -0.58 -4.38
N SER A 56 8.73 -1.44 -4.17
CA SER A 56 9.15 -2.40 -5.21
C SER A 56 8.07 -3.45 -5.42
N PRO A 57 7.81 -3.83 -6.68
CA PRO A 57 6.95 -4.97 -6.97
C PRO A 57 7.58 -6.28 -6.45
N THR A 58 6.79 -7.32 -6.33
CA THR A 58 7.26 -8.67 -5.95
C THR A 58 6.82 -9.67 -7.00
N LEU A 59 7.78 -10.45 -7.52
CA LEU A 59 7.51 -11.54 -8.45
C LEU A 59 7.38 -12.86 -7.68
N ALA A 60 6.32 -13.61 -7.92
CA ALA A 60 6.15 -14.95 -7.39
C ALA A 60 5.40 -15.84 -8.40
N GLY A 61 6.02 -16.93 -8.80
CA GLY A 61 5.55 -17.75 -9.91
C GLY A 61 5.47 -16.94 -11.20
N ASN A 62 4.31 -16.91 -11.82
CA ASN A 62 4.02 -16.14 -13.03
C ASN A 62 3.26 -14.83 -12.76
N LEU A 63 3.18 -14.38 -11.51
CA LEU A 63 2.50 -13.15 -11.11
C LEU A 63 3.46 -12.12 -10.55
N LEU A 64 3.32 -10.89 -11.02
CA LEU A 64 3.98 -9.70 -10.52
C LEU A 64 2.98 -8.89 -9.70
N PHE A 65 3.25 -8.69 -8.42
CA PHE A 65 2.42 -7.92 -7.50
C PHE A 65 2.94 -6.49 -7.39
N VAL A 66 2.09 -5.52 -7.70
CA VAL A 66 2.43 -4.09 -7.74
C VAL A 66 1.62 -3.35 -6.69
N PRO A 67 2.28 -2.79 -5.65
CA PRO A 67 1.61 -1.99 -4.63
C PRO A 67 1.11 -0.65 -5.17
N ILE A 68 -0.05 -0.22 -4.68
CA ILE A 68 -0.63 1.10 -4.95
C ILE A 68 -0.48 1.99 -3.72
N SER A 69 0.24 3.07 -3.87
CA SER A 69 0.37 4.16 -2.91
C SER A 69 -0.33 5.42 -3.41
N THR A 70 -0.26 6.52 -2.65
CA THR A 70 -0.86 7.81 -3.03
C THR A 70 -0.05 9.00 -2.55
N TYR A 71 -0.01 10.06 -3.34
CA TYR A 71 0.50 11.38 -2.95
C TYR A 71 -0.56 12.29 -2.34
N GLU A 72 -1.78 11.84 -2.19
CA GLU A 72 -2.88 12.69 -1.72
C GLU A 72 -2.61 13.24 -0.31
N THR A 73 -1.79 12.52 0.49
CA THR A 73 -1.32 13.00 1.79
C THR A 73 -0.59 14.36 1.69
N VAL A 74 0.14 14.61 0.59
CA VAL A 74 0.84 15.88 0.32
C VAL A 74 -0.09 16.90 -0.30
N LEU A 75 -0.95 16.50 -1.23
CA LEU A 75 -1.92 17.39 -1.87
C LEU A 75 -2.89 18.01 -0.85
N ALA A 76 -3.16 17.28 0.23
CA ALA A 76 -3.99 17.72 1.34
C ALA A 76 -3.47 18.95 2.10
N ILE A 77 -2.22 19.38 1.86
CA ILE A 77 -1.64 20.62 2.41
C ILE A 77 -2.40 21.85 1.89
N ASP A 78 -2.88 21.81 0.63
CA ASP A 78 -3.67 22.91 0.08
C ASP A 78 -5.09 22.90 0.70
N PRO A 79 -5.46 23.97 1.44
CA PRO A 79 -6.80 24.04 2.04
C PRO A 79 -7.95 24.09 1.00
N ASN A 80 -7.64 24.40 -0.27
CA ASN A 80 -8.61 24.42 -1.37
C ASN A 80 -8.72 23.05 -2.09
N TYR A 81 -7.85 22.10 -1.77
CA TYR A 81 -7.91 20.76 -2.34
C TYR A 81 -9.10 19.97 -1.79
N GLU A 82 -9.96 19.43 -2.65
CA GLU A 82 -11.05 18.55 -2.26
C GLU A 82 -10.51 17.18 -1.82
N CYS A 83 -10.22 17.02 -0.54
CA CYS A 83 -9.52 15.87 0.04
C CYS A 83 -10.47 14.94 0.80
N CYS A 84 -10.26 13.66 0.86
CA CYS A 84 -9.36 12.82 0.09
C CYS A 84 -10.16 11.67 -0.52
N LYS A 85 -9.75 11.16 -1.64
CA LYS A 85 -10.54 10.16 -2.39
C LYS A 85 -9.75 8.93 -2.76
N SER A 86 -8.41 9.04 -2.78
CA SER A 86 -7.54 7.94 -3.20
C SER A 86 -7.48 6.82 -2.18
N SER A 87 -7.22 5.63 -2.67
CA SER A 87 -7.01 4.43 -1.87
C SER A 87 -5.69 3.78 -2.23
N GLY A 88 -5.04 3.17 -1.25
CA GLY A 88 -4.06 2.15 -1.49
C GLY A 88 -4.66 0.90 -2.13
N GLY A 89 -3.80 -0.02 -2.54
CA GLY A 89 -4.25 -1.26 -3.18
C GLY A 89 -3.09 -2.18 -3.58
N MET A 90 -3.46 -3.25 -4.27
CA MET A 90 -2.54 -4.22 -4.83
C MET A 90 -3.03 -4.65 -6.20
N ILE A 91 -2.11 -4.82 -7.16
CA ILE A 91 -2.42 -5.29 -8.50
C ILE A 91 -1.60 -6.54 -8.78
N ALA A 92 -2.21 -7.58 -9.35
CA ALA A 92 -1.48 -8.71 -9.90
C ALA A 92 -1.48 -8.64 -11.42
N ILE A 93 -0.30 -8.86 -11.98
CA ILE A 93 -0.04 -8.82 -13.42
C ILE A 93 0.60 -10.15 -13.83
N ASN A 94 0.17 -10.72 -14.94
CA ASN A 94 0.87 -11.86 -15.54
C ASN A 94 2.26 -11.41 -16.00
N SER A 95 3.30 -11.99 -15.45
CA SER A 95 4.70 -11.60 -15.71
C SER A 95 5.16 -11.95 -17.13
N GLU A 96 4.48 -12.83 -17.85
CA GLU A 96 4.86 -13.21 -19.21
C GLU A 96 4.36 -12.21 -20.25
N ASN A 97 3.08 -11.82 -20.14
CA ASN A 97 2.41 -11.01 -21.17
C ASN A 97 2.00 -9.60 -20.71
N GLY A 98 2.12 -9.28 -19.40
CA GLY A 98 1.76 -7.98 -18.86
C GLY A 98 0.25 -7.76 -18.66
N GLU A 99 -0.57 -8.81 -18.76
CA GLU A 99 -2.01 -8.73 -18.52
C GLU A 99 -2.33 -8.51 -17.04
N ILE A 100 -3.22 -7.58 -16.73
CA ILE A 100 -3.72 -7.37 -15.37
C ILE A 100 -4.72 -8.47 -15.05
N ILE A 101 -4.36 -9.30 -14.05
CA ILE A 101 -5.21 -10.43 -13.60
C ILE A 101 -6.29 -9.92 -12.65
N TRP A 102 -5.89 -9.12 -11.65
CA TRP A 102 -6.81 -8.46 -10.74
C TRP A 102 -6.22 -7.14 -10.20
N ASN A 103 -7.12 -6.29 -9.70
CA ASN A 103 -6.80 -5.01 -9.07
C ASN A 103 -7.65 -4.87 -7.80
N HIS A 104 -7.02 -4.99 -6.65
CA HIS A 104 -7.66 -4.87 -5.34
C HIS A 104 -7.49 -3.45 -4.79
N ARG A 105 -8.61 -2.79 -4.54
CA ARG A 105 -8.68 -1.51 -3.83
C ARG A 105 -8.94 -1.79 -2.34
N ILE A 106 -8.18 -1.16 -1.44
CA ILE A 106 -8.32 -1.39 0.01
C ILE A 106 -9.56 -0.68 0.55
N GLU A 107 -9.73 0.59 0.19
CA GLU A 107 -10.86 1.38 0.67
C GLU A 107 -12.05 1.33 -0.31
N GLU A 108 -13.26 1.37 0.22
CA GLU A 108 -14.43 1.68 -0.60
C GLU A 108 -14.29 3.06 -1.26
N ARG A 109 -15.10 3.31 -2.28
CA ARG A 109 -15.13 4.65 -2.89
C ARG A 109 -15.52 5.70 -1.86
N ALA A 110 -14.66 6.70 -1.71
CA ALA A 110 -14.86 7.78 -0.77
C ALA A 110 -16.17 8.53 -1.03
N LYS A 111 -16.91 8.78 0.04
CA LYS A 111 -18.17 9.52 0.02
C LYS A 111 -17.97 10.89 0.67
N PHE A 112 -18.76 11.86 0.24
CA PHE A 112 -18.76 13.18 0.88
C PHE A 112 -19.10 13.05 2.38
N THR A 113 -18.28 13.66 3.23
CA THR A 113 -18.48 13.67 4.67
C THR A 113 -18.93 15.04 5.18
N LYS A 114 -18.19 16.09 4.86
CA LYS A 114 -18.46 17.47 5.29
C LYS A 114 -17.76 18.51 4.42
N LYS A 115 -18.07 19.77 4.66
CA LYS A 115 -17.28 20.91 4.16
C LYS A 115 -16.36 21.44 5.25
N GLY A 116 -15.14 21.83 4.89
CA GLY A 116 -14.25 22.59 5.76
C GLY A 116 -14.93 23.87 6.28
N LEU A 117 -14.66 24.24 7.52
CA LEU A 117 -15.32 25.40 8.15
C LEU A 117 -14.93 26.72 7.45
N ILE A 118 -13.66 26.91 7.14
CA ILE A 118 -13.11 28.17 6.59
C ILE A 118 -13.22 28.17 5.07
N THR A 119 -12.58 27.22 4.40
CA THR A 119 -12.48 27.19 2.93
C THR A 119 -13.74 26.66 2.24
N ARG A 120 -14.66 26.05 2.98
CA ARG A 120 -15.85 25.39 2.43
C ARG A 120 -15.53 24.24 1.48
N THR A 121 -14.27 23.80 1.42
CA THR A 121 -13.80 22.70 0.59
C THR A 121 -14.40 21.38 1.04
N LYS A 122 -14.81 20.55 0.09
CA LYS A 122 -15.41 19.25 0.39
C LYS A 122 -14.37 18.26 0.90
N LYS A 123 -14.75 17.49 1.92
CA LYS A 123 -13.98 16.38 2.49
C LYS A 123 -14.68 15.07 2.20
N TYR A 124 -13.89 14.01 1.98
CA TYR A 124 -14.38 12.69 1.59
C TYR A 124 -13.63 11.61 2.38
N ALA A 125 -14.35 10.54 2.74
CA ALA A 125 -13.79 9.35 3.40
C ALA A 125 -14.63 8.10 3.00
N PRO A 126 -14.07 6.86 3.13
CA PRO A 126 -12.69 6.56 3.54
C PRO A 126 -11.68 6.89 2.42
N ALA A 127 -10.45 7.22 2.81
CA ALA A 127 -9.37 7.47 1.87
C ALA A 127 -8.01 7.24 2.56
N GLY A 128 -7.00 6.83 1.80
CA GLY A 128 -5.67 6.52 2.33
C GLY A 128 -5.35 5.04 2.27
N SER A 129 -4.92 4.47 3.39
CA SER A 129 -4.48 3.07 3.51
C SER A 129 -3.48 2.70 2.42
N ALA A 130 -2.52 3.59 2.17
CA ALA A 130 -1.52 3.45 1.11
C ALA A 130 -0.67 2.20 1.33
N VAL A 131 -0.38 1.44 0.26
CA VAL A 131 0.58 0.34 0.30
C VAL A 131 1.89 0.85 -0.29
N TRP A 132 2.87 1.08 0.59
CA TRP A 132 4.19 1.60 0.22
C TRP A 132 5.34 0.73 0.71
N ASN A 133 5.01 -0.53 1.00
CA ASN A 133 5.93 -1.63 1.28
C ASN A 133 5.73 -2.74 0.24
N SER A 134 6.78 -3.54 0.00
CA SER A 134 6.72 -4.67 -0.91
C SER A 134 5.95 -5.83 -0.27
N PRO A 135 5.03 -6.50 -0.98
CA PRO A 135 4.28 -7.62 -0.42
C PRO A 135 5.15 -8.87 -0.24
N SER A 136 4.82 -9.68 0.77
CA SER A 136 5.30 -11.05 0.92
C SER A 136 4.29 -12.03 0.31
N ILE A 137 4.79 -13.08 -0.32
CA ILE A 137 3.95 -14.03 -1.07
C ILE A 137 4.16 -15.45 -0.53
N ASP A 138 3.09 -16.10 -0.15
CA ASP A 138 3.06 -17.54 0.14
C ASP A 138 2.41 -18.30 -1.03
N LEU A 139 3.24 -18.83 -1.93
CA LEU A 139 2.76 -19.62 -3.07
C LEU A 139 2.09 -20.94 -2.64
N GLN A 140 2.47 -21.51 -1.50
CA GLN A 140 1.93 -22.76 -1.02
C GLN A 140 0.51 -22.59 -0.49
N GLU A 141 0.27 -21.51 0.29
CA GLU A 141 -1.05 -21.19 0.84
C GLU A 141 -1.87 -20.28 -0.06
N GLY A 142 -1.27 -19.83 -1.18
CA GLY A 142 -1.93 -18.91 -2.12
C GLY A 142 -2.29 -17.56 -1.51
N LYS A 143 -1.37 -16.95 -0.75
CA LYS A 143 -1.61 -15.70 0.00
C LYS A 143 -0.62 -14.59 -0.37
N VAL A 144 -1.11 -13.36 -0.33
CA VAL A 144 -0.34 -12.13 -0.46
C VAL A 144 -0.49 -11.32 0.84
N PHE A 145 0.63 -10.93 1.47
CA PHE A 145 0.63 -10.17 2.72
C PHE A 145 1.31 -8.82 2.56
N PHE A 146 0.71 -7.77 3.10
CA PHE A 146 1.29 -6.43 3.10
C PHE A 146 0.72 -5.58 4.24
N GLY A 147 1.42 -4.49 4.56
CA GLY A 147 0.97 -3.49 5.51
C GLY A 147 0.35 -2.28 4.83
N THR A 148 -0.51 -1.56 5.54
CA THR A 148 -1.13 -0.31 5.07
C THR A 148 -0.70 0.87 5.92
N GLY A 149 -0.79 2.05 5.33
CA GLY A 149 -0.62 3.31 6.04
C GLY A 149 -1.93 3.85 6.62
N GLN A 150 -1.84 5.08 7.12
CA GLN A 150 -2.93 5.81 7.78
C GLN A 150 -4.10 6.14 6.84
N SER A 151 -5.22 6.54 7.42
CA SER A 151 -6.28 7.26 6.71
C SER A 151 -5.85 8.70 6.43
N LEU A 152 -6.34 9.29 5.33
CA LEU A 152 -6.00 10.67 4.97
C LEU A 152 -7.04 11.68 5.44
N GLN A 153 -8.23 11.21 5.83
CA GLN A 153 -9.36 12.05 6.25
C GLN A 153 -10.26 11.32 7.25
N SER A 154 -10.98 12.10 8.07
CA SER A 154 -11.99 11.59 9.02
C SER A 154 -13.30 11.17 8.35
N PRO A 155 -13.96 10.10 8.82
CA PRO A 155 -13.51 9.20 9.87
C PRO A 155 -12.39 8.26 9.38
N ALA A 156 -11.49 7.88 10.30
CA ALA A 156 -10.42 6.93 10.01
C ALA A 156 -10.98 5.56 9.59
N SER A 157 -10.35 4.94 8.62
CA SER A 157 -10.73 3.64 8.10
C SER A 157 -10.38 2.50 9.06
N LYS A 158 -11.10 1.40 8.95
CA LYS A 158 -10.76 0.12 9.61
C LYS A 158 -9.66 -0.67 8.90
N ASN A 159 -9.24 -0.21 7.71
CA ASN A 159 -8.16 -0.82 6.94
C ASN A 159 -6.84 -0.03 7.05
N SER A 160 -6.83 1.15 7.71
CA SER A 160 -5.59 1.88 7.99
C SER A 160 -4.77 1.18 9.06
N ASP A 161 -3.45 1.33 9.00
CA ASP A 161 -2.50 0.78 9.99
C ASP A 161 -2.72 -0.70 10.26
N SER A 162 -2.93 -1.43 9.18
CA SER A 162 -3.34 -2.84 9.18
C SER A 162 -2.34 -3.71 8.45
N ILE A 163 -2.36 -4.99 8.79
CA ILE A 163 -1.79 -6.04 7.97
C ILE A 163 -2.94 -6.74 7.27
N ILE A 164 -2.80 -6.92 5.96
CA ILE A 164 -3.85 -7.49 5.10
C ILE A 164 -3.33 -8.74 4.41
N SER A 165 -4.20 -9.75 4.32
CA SER A 165 -4.01 -10.92 3.47
C SER A 165 -5.02 -10.93 2.34
N LEU A 166 -4.53 -11.11 1.10
CA LEU A 166 -5.36 -11.38 -0.06
C LEU A 166 -5.14 -12.79 -0.59
N ASP A 167 -6.15 -13.34 -1.25
CA ASP A 167 -5.99 -14.53 -2.06
C ASP A 167 -5.17 -14.20 -3.31
N ILE A 168 -4.20 -15.05 -3.62
CA ILE A 168 -3.22 -14.78 -4.69
C ILE A 168 -3.84 -14.77 -6.09
N ASN A 169 -4.89 -15.56 -6.31
CA ASN A 169 -5.50 -15.74 -7.63
C ASN A 169 -6.61 -14.74 -7.91
N SER A 170 -7.43 -14.43 -6.90
CA SER A 170 -8.60 -13.56 -7.05
C SER A 170 -8.37 -12.12 -6.60
N GLY A 171 -7.35 -11.88 -5.74
CA GLY A 171 -7.17 -10.60 -5.08
C GLY A 171 -8.24 -10.31 -4.01
N GLU A 172 -9.09 -11.26 -3.67
CA GLU A 172 -10.09 -11.09 -2.61
C GLU A 172 -9.44 -11.04 -1.23
N LYS A 173 -9.98 -10.20 -0.36
CA LYS A 173 -9.49 -10.06 1.00
C LYS A 173 -9.84 -11.29 1.84
N VAL A 174 -8.80 -11.95 2.39
CA VAL A 174 -8.95 -13.11 3.28
C VAL A 174 -9.15 -12.65 4.71
N TRP A 175 -8.26 -11.78 5.19
CA TRP A 175 -8.38 -11.17 6.52
C TRP A 175 -7.70 -9.79 6.55
N VAL A 176 -8.06 -8.99 7.55
CA VAL A 176 -7.42 -7.73 7.90
C VAL A 176 -7.25 -7.64 9.41
N THR A 177 -6.05 -7.23 9.86
CA THR A 177 -5.73 -7.02 11.27
C THR A 177 -5.27 -5.61 11.47
N GLN A 178 -6.16 -4.75 11.98
CA GLN A 178 -5.83 -3.38 12.33
C GLN A 178 -5.09 -3.34 13.66
N THR A 179 -3.91 -2.73 13.68
CA THR A 179 -3.07 -2.64 14.88
C THR A 179 -3.21 -1.31 15.63
N LEU A 180 -3.66 -0.28 14.91
CA LEU A 180 -3.98 1.03 15.46
C LEU A 180 -5.26 1.57 14.80
N SER A 181 -6.27 1.82 15.61
CA SER A 181 -7.52 2.46 15.16
C SER A 181 -7.45 3.97 15.34
N GLY A 182 -8.19 4.70 14.49
CA GLY A 182 -8.31 6.15 14.60
C GLY A 182 -7.08 6.92 14.11
N ASP A 183 -6.17 6.30 13.35
CA ASP A 183 -5.08 7.01 12.71
C ASP A 183 -5.56 7.63 11.39
N ALA A 184 -5.89 8.92 11.47
CA ALA A 184 -6.14 9.76 10.31
C ALA A 184 -5.19 10.95 10.33
N TYR A 185 -4.34 11.03 9.30
CA TYR A 185 -3.27 12.00 9.18
C TYR A 185 -3.03 12.40 7.72
N ASN A 186 -2.64 13.63 7.50
CA ASN A 186 -2.02 14.10 6.27
C ASN A 186 -0.92 15.12 6.59
N VAL A 187 -0.02 15.39 5.65
CA VAL A 187 1.15 16.27 5.89
C VAL A 187 0.76 17.69 6.34
N GLY A 188 -0.45 18.16 5.99
CA GLY A 188 -0.95 19.46 6.47
C GLY A 188 -1.11 19.55 7.99
N CYS A 189 -1.14 18.41 8.70
CA CYS A 189 -1.15 18.36 10.17
C CYS A 189 0.11 18.95 10.79
N GLU A 190 1.24 18.91 10.09
CA GLU A 190 2.53 19.45 10.55
C GLU A 190 2.69 20.94 10.26
N ILE A 191 1.81 21.53 9.47
CA ILE A 191 1.95 22.91 9.01
C ILE A 191 1.02 23.83 9.83
N PRO A 192 1.52 24.63 10.78
CA PRO A 192 0.70 25.40 11.73
C PRO A 192 -0.37 26.28 11.07
N ILE A 193 -0.05 26.90 9.93
CA ILE A 193 -0.93 27.86 9.23
C ILE A 193 -2.17 27.15 8.66
N VAL A 194 -2.03 25.94 8.14
CA VAL A 194 -3.13 25.21 7.46
C VAL A 194 -3.73 24.08 8.30
N ARG A 195 -3.06 23.68 9.38
CA ARG A 195 -3.43 22.54 10.22
C ARG A 195 -4.91 22.52 10.60
N SER A 196 -5.45 23.65 11.07
CA SER A 196 -6.85 23.77 11.49
C SER A 196 -7.86 23.59 10.36
N MET A 197 -7.42 23.71 9.09
CA MET A 197 -8.26 23.62 7.89
C MET A 197 -8.22 22.25 7.24
N VAL A 198 -7.09 21.55 7.35
CA VAL A 198 -6.82 20.35 6.54
C VAL A 198 -6.59 19.07 7.35
N CYS A 199 -6.08 19.18 8.59
CA CYS A 199 -5.83 17.99 9.43
C CYS A 199 -7.13 17.30 9.81
N PRO A 200 -7.20 15.95 9.76
CA PRO A 200 -8.35 15.18 10.23
C PRO A 200 -8.63 15.40 11.72
N GLU A 201 -9.86 15.08 12.14
CA GLU A 201 -10.29 15.30 13.54
C GLU A 201 -9.56 14.39 14.54
N GLU A 202 -9.29 13.16 14.14
CA GLU A 202 -8.57 12.17 14.97
C GLU A 202 -7.12 12.57 15.26
N LYS A 203 -6.49 13.33 14.35
CA LYS A 203 -5.08 13.77 14.48
C LYS A 203 -4.16 12.61 14.82
N GLY A 204 -4.25 11.57 14.01
CA GLY A 204 -3.50 10.35 14.23
C GLY A 204 -1.98 10.55 14.15
N PRO A 205 -1.20 9.60 14.69
CA PRO A 205 0.25 9.71 14.82
C PRO A 205 1.04 9.33 13.57
N ASP A 206 0.39 8.92 12.46
CA ASP A 206 1.07 8.47 11.24
C ASP A 206 1.93 7.22 11.46
N PHE A 207 1.37 6.18 12.06
CA PHE A 207 2.10 4.97 12.46
C PHE A 207 2.00 3.83 11.45
N ASP A 208 2.18 4.14 10.19
CA ASP A 208 2.14 3.20 9.08
C ASP A 208 3.00 1.95 9.25
N PHE A 209 2.65 0.90 8.51
CA PHE A 209 3.54 -0.18 8.13
C PHE A 209 4.33 0.20 6.88
N GLY A 210 5.52 0.79 7.06
CA GLY A 210 6.41 1.17 5.94
C GLY A 210 7.36 0.05 5.52
N ALA A 211 7.66 -0.88 6.41
CA ALA A 211 8.47 -2.06 6.13
C ALA A 211 7.61 -3.21 5.63
N SER A 212 8.20 -4.08 4.79
CA SER A 212 7.53 -5.29 4.32
C SER A 212 7.20 -6.23 5.48
N VAL A 213 6.06 -6.91 5.39
CA VAL A 213 5.76 -8.05 6.25
C VAL A 213 6.73 -9.18 5.92
N ILE A 214 7.32 -9.79 6.91
CA ILE A 214 8.24 -10.91 6.75
C ILE A 214 7.50 -12.22 7.01
N GLN A 215 7.54 -13.13 6.05
CA GLN A 215 7.10 -14.51 6.23
C GLN A 215 8.29 -15.38 6.55
N THR A 216 8.19 -16.18 7.61
CA THR A 216 9.23 -17.12 8.05
C THR A 216 8.60 -18.28 8.83
N THR A 217 9.43 -19.14 9.41
CA THR A 217 9.01 -20.19 10.32
C THR A 217 9.60 -19.98 11.71
N ASP A 218 8.85 -20.36 12.74
CA ASP A 218 9.37 -20.40 14.11
C ASP A 218 10.25 -21.66 14.34
N LEU A 219 10.74 -21.83 15.57
CA LEU A 219 11.61 -22.95 15.93
C LEU A 219 10.92 -24.32 15.84
N ASP A 220 9.59 -24.34 15.90
CA ASP A 220 8.78 -25.55 15.80
C ASP A 220 8.39 -25.84 14.34
N GLY A 221 8.82 -24.99 13.38
CA GLY A 221 8.52 -25.14 11.96
C GLY A 221 7.16 -24.55 11.54
N ASN A 222 6.44 -23.85 12.42
CA ASN A 222 5.18 -23.22 12.07
C ASN A 222 5.42 -21.93 11.26
N LYS A 223 4.64 -21.71 10.20
CA LYS A 223 4.68 -20.46 9.45
C LYS A 223 4.19 -19.29 10.32
N ILE A 224 4.90 -18.19 10.28
CA ILE A 224 4.58 -16.98 11.01
C ILE A 224 4.77 -15.73 10.13
N LEU A 225 4.06 -14.66 10.46
CA LEU A 225 4.31 -13.33 9.93
C LEU A 225 4.91 -12.43 11.00
N LEU A 226 5.90 -11.63 10.60
CA LEU A 226 6.49 -10.59 11.44
C LEU A 226 6.33 -9.24 10.74
N ALA A 227 5.87 -8.24 11.47
CA ALA A 227 5.68 -6.90 10.93
C ALA A 227 6.16 -5.83 11.91
N GLY A 228 6.94 -4.87 11.43
CA GLY A 228 7.38 -3.69 12.16
C GLY A 228 6.59 -2.46 11.74
N GLN A 229 6.17 -1.65 12.70
CA GLN A 229 5.39 -0.42 12.50
C GLN A 229 6.19 0.82 12.92
N LYS A 230 5.93 1.98 12.32
CA LYS A 230 6.56 3.28 12.70
C LYS A 230 6.45 3.60 14.20
N SER A 231 5.44 3.06 14.88
CA SER A 231 5.24 3.18 16.33
C SER A 231 6.33 2.53 17.20
N GLY A 232 7.27 1.81 16.59
CA GLY A 232 8.28 1.01 17.29
C GLY A 232 7.76 -0.34 17.79
N TRP A 233 6.53 -0.71 17.47
CA TRP A 233 6.00 -2.04 17.76
C TRP A 233 6.39 -3.04 16.68
N VAL A 234 6.67 -4.26 17.09
CA VAL A 234 6.80 -5.46 16.25
C VAL A 234 5.68 -6.41 16.61
N PHE A 235 5.07 -7.01 15.61
CA PHE A 235 3.95 -7.94 15.74
C PHE A 235 4.34 -9.29 15.17
N LYS A 236 3.98 -10.40 15.85
CA LYS A 236 3.93 -11.75 15.29
C LYS A 236 2.48 -12.12 15.07
N LEU A 237 2.15 -12.61 13.87
CA LEU A 237 0.80 -12.99 13.51
C LEU A 237 0.77 -14.40 12.92
N ASN A 238 -0.37 -15.06 13.10
CA ASN A 238 -0.71 -16.28 12.38
C ASN A 238 -1.04 -15.94 10.92
N PRO A 239 -0.36 -16.52 9.92
CA PRO A 239 -0.59 -16.18 8.50
C PRO A 239 -1.95 -16.63 7.96
N LEU A 240 -2.61 -17.62 8.57
CA LEU A 240 -3.90 -18.13 8.12
C LEU A 240 -5.07 -17.29 8.63
N THR A 241 -4.99 -16.81 9.87
CA THR A 241 -6.11 -16.11 10.54
C THR A 241 -5.89 -14.61 10.70
N GLY A 242 -4.64 -14.14 10.65
CA GLY A 242 -4.26 -12.76 10.96
C GLY A 242 -4.27 -12.43 12.46
N GLU A 243 -4.52 -13.41 13.33
CA GLU A 243 -4.48 -13.22 14.78
C GLU A 243 -3.07 -12.86 15.25
N ILE A 244 -2.98 -11.88 16.17
CA ILE A 244 -1.73 -11.46 16.76
C ILE A 244 -1.37 -12.42 17.90
N ASP A 245 -0.32 -13.22 17.71
CA ASP A 245 0.21 -14.10 18.75
C ASP A 245 0.86 -13.29 19.88
N TRP A 246 1.68 -12.30 19.49
CA TRP A 246 2.29 -11.34 20.41
C TRP A 246 2.67 -10.04 19.70
N LYS A 247 2.82 -9.00 20.50
CA LYS A 247 3.43 -7.73 20.09
C LYS A 247 4.45 -7.25 21.12
N LYS A 248 5.53 -6.62 20.63
CA LYS A 248 6.61 -6.09 21.49
C LYS A 248 7.03 -4.72 20.99
N LYS A 249 7.10 -3.75 21.91
CA LYS A 249 7.70 -2.45 21.62
C LYS A 249 9.22 -2.55 21.74
N VAL A 250 9.94 -2.23 20.67
CA VAL A 250 11.41 -2.28 20.57
C VAL A 250 12.04 -0.93 20.21
N GLY A 251 11.23 -0.02 19.71
CA GLY A 251 11.61 1.37 19.43
C GLY A 251 10.98 2.35 20.43
N ASN A 252 11.60 3.53 20.57
CA ASN A 252 11.10 4.63 21.43
C ASN A 252 10.12 5.51 20.67
#